data_d74c397e37e9489e1829f19fb09fd28b
#
_entry.id   d74c397e37e9489e1829f19fb09fd28b
#
_cell.length_a   1.000
_cell.length_b   1.000
_cell.length_c   1.000
_cell.angle_alpha   90.00
_cell.angle_beta   90.00
_cell.angle_gamma   90.00
#
_symmetry.space_group_name_H-M   'P 1'
#
loop_
_entity.id
_entity.type
_entity.pdbx_description
1 polymer ?
#
loop_
_entity_poly.entity_id
_entity_poly.type
_entity_poly.pdbx_seq_one_letter_code
_entity_poly.pdbx_strand_id
1 'polypeptide(L)'
;MGILICGLNGTGKSTLGRLLANRMEYEFIDNEDLFFPKADPSYTFSNPRSKEEVFRLLEEKISRNNQFVFVAVKGNYGDRLIASLDHIVLIEVPKQIRSKRVRDRSYQKFGDRVLPGGDLYDTESKWFSLTDSRPDTYVSDWLETVNCPVIRIDGTLPVENNLDYIVSVLSDEAK
;
A
#
# COMPACT_ATOMS: atom_id res chain seq x y z
N MET A 1 -3.73 -2.30 -18.23
CA MET A 1 -3.65 -3.29 -17.13
C MET A 1 -3.56 -2.56 -15.82
N GLY A 2 -4.54 -2.76 -14.94
CA GLY A 2 -4.54 -2.23 -13.58
C GLY A 2 -4.10 -3.29 -12.57
N ILE A 3 -3.14 -2.96 -11.71
CA ILE A 3 -2.62 -3.86 -10.68
C ILE A 3 -2.78 -3.20 -9.31
N LEU A 4 -3.42 -3.89 -8.38
CA LEU A 4 -3.44 -3.50 -6.97
C LEU A 4 -2.39 -4.30 -6.19
N ILE A 5 -1.50 -3.64 -5.47
CA ILE A 5 -0.67 -4.30 -4.46
C ILE A 5 -1.25 -4.01 -3.08
N CYS A 6 -1.71 -5.05 -2.41
CA CYS A 6 -2.33 -4.96 -1.09
C CYS A 6 -1.55 -5.72 -0.02
N GLY A 7 -1.92 -5.49 1.24
CA GLY A 7 -1.28 -6.07 2.41
C GLY A 7 -1.30 -5.11 3.60
N LEU A 8 -1.07 -5.61 4.79
CA LEU A 8 -1.08 -4.80 6.01
C LEU A 8 0.06 -3.78 6.05
N ASN A 9 0.03 -2.86 6.99
CA ASN A 9 1.09 -1.85 7.15
C ASN A 9 2.44 -2.52 7.45
N GLY A 10 3.51 -2.02 6.86
CA GLY A 10 4.87 -2.57 7.04
C GLY A 10 5.23 -3.76 6.14
N THR A 11 4.35 -4.18 5.20
CA THR A 11 4.64 -5.31 4.29
C THR A 11 5.55 -4.95 3.11
N GLY A 12 5.80 -3.66 2.83
CA GLY A 12 6.69 -3.26 1.73
C GLY A 12 5.97 -2.89 0.41
N LYS A 13 4.63 -2.72 0.44
CA LYS A 13 3.83 -2.40 -0.76
C LYS A 13 4.37 -1.27 -1.62
N SER A 14 4.66 -0.12 -1.01
CA SER A 14 5.09 1.08 -1.75
C SER A 14 6.45 0.87 -2.42
N THR A 15 7.35 0.12 -1.79
CA THR A 15 8.67 -0.22 -2.36
C THR A 15 8.49 -1.12 -3.58
N LEU A 16 7.79 -2.24 -3.41
CA LEU A 16 7.55 -3.19 -4.49
C LEU A 16 6.71 -2.57 -5.62
N GLY A 17 5.67 -1.81 -5.26
CA GLY A 17 4.79 -1.18 -6.23
C GLY A 17 5.51 -0.17 -7.12
N ARG A 18 6.42 0.61 -6.56
CA ARG A 18 7.25 1.54 -7.33
C ARG A 18 8.20 0.81 -8.28
N LEU A 19 8.82 -0.28 -7.81
CA LEU A 19 9.71 -1.09 -8.65
C LEU A 19 8.93 -1.78 -9.79
N LEU A 20 7.75 -2.34 -9.49
CA LEU A 20 6.89 -2.96 -10.49
C LEU A 20 6.41 -1.95 -11.54
N ALA A 21 5.91 -0.79 -11.08
CA ALA A 21 5.48 0.27 -11.98
C ALA A 21 6.61 0.75 -12.90
N ASN A 22 7.81 0.94 -12.36
CA ASN A 22 8.98 1.30 -13.17
C ASN A 22 9.36 0.20 -14.18
N ARG A 23 9.33 -1.08 -13.77
CA ARG A 23 9.68 -2.22 -14.65
C ARG A 23 8.68 -2.37 -15.80
N MET A 24 7.41 -2.05 -15.57
CA MET A 24 6.33 -2.19 -16.54
C MET A 24 6.01 -0.88 -17.30
N GLU A 25 6.66 0.22 -16.96
CA GLU A 25 6.37 1.57 -17.46
C GLU A 25 4.92 2.02 -17.19
N TYR A 26 4.39 1.64 -16.02
CA TYR A 26 3.04 1.97 -15.56
C TYR A 26 3.02 3.17 -14.61
N GLU A 27 1.87 3.85 -14.49
CA GLU A 27 1.69 4.89 -13.48
C GLU A 27 1.71 4.27 -12.08
N PHE A 28 2.56 4.81 -11.21
CA PHE A 28 2.57 4.45 -9.79
C PHE A 28 1.64 5.35 -8.99
N ILE A 29 0.71 4.75 -8.25
CA ILE A 29 -0.26 5.45 -7.39
C ILE A 29 -0.12 4.91 -5.97
N ASP A 30 0.28 5.78 -5.02
CA ASP A 30 0.34 5.42 -3.60
C ASP A 30 -0.86 6.02 -2.86
N ASN A 31 -1.58 5.17 -2.14
CA ASN A 31 -2.70 5.59 -1.29
C ASN A 31 -2.27 6.62 -0.23
N GLU A 32 -1.05 6.51 0.30
CA GLU A 32 -0.51 7.49 1.25
C GLU A 32 -0.45 8.88 0.63
N ASP A 33 -0.02 9.00 -0.64
CA ASP A 33 0.05 10.27 -1.36
C ASP A 33 -1.34 10.82 -1.72
N LEU A 34 -2.33 9.94 -1.91
CA LEU A 34 -3.72 10.36 -2.10
C LEU A 34 -4.33 10.92 -0.81
N PHE A 35 -4.08 10.28 0.33
CA PHE A 35 -4.60 10.74 1.61
C PHE A 35 -3.90 11.97 2.15
N PHE A 36 -2.57 12.04 2.04
CA PHE A 36 -1.78 13.08 2.67
C PHE A 36 -1.14 14.00 1.63
N PRO A 37 -1.56 15.28 1.55
CA PRO A 37 -1.00 16.24 0.59
C PRO A 37 0.45 16.62 0.89
N LYS A 38 1.00 16.20 2.07
CA LYS A 38 2.37 16.48 2.52
C LYS A 38 2.69 17.99 2.56
N ALA A 39 1.66 18.80 2.79
CA ALA A 39 1.77 20.26 2.82
C ALA A 39 2.51 20.80 4.06
N ASP A 40 2.49 20.06 5.15
CA ASP A 40 3.18 20.39 6.39
C ASP A 40 4.52 19.63 6.47
N PRO A 41 5.67 20.31 6.34
CA PRO A 41 6.97 19.65 6.43
C PRO A 41 7.31 19.16 7.84
N SER A 42 6.63 19.66 8.88
CA SER A 42 6.87 19.26 10.27
C SER A 42 6.25 17.89 10.58
N TYR A 43 5.11 17.58 9.95
CA TYR A 43 4.45 16.27 10.04
C TYR A 43 3.68 15.96 8.75
N THR A 44 4.30 15.16 7.89
CA THR A 44 3.78 14.88 6.53
C THR A 44 2.46 14.09 6.50
N PHE A 45 2.00 13.57 7.64
CA PHE A 45 0.70 12.90 7.80
C PHE A 45 -0.37 13.79 8.44
N SER A 46 -0.11 15.09 8.55
CA SER A 46 -1.12 16.06 8.95
C SER A 46 -2.16 16.31 7.83
N ASN A 47 -3.34 16.77 8.24
CA ASN A 47 -4.40 17.22 7.33
C ASN A 47 -4.76 16.19 6.24
N PRO A 48 -5.19 14.96 6.60
CA PRO A 48 -5.61 13.97 5.63
C PRO A 48 -6.84 14.45 4.85
N ARG A 49 -6.88 14.14 3.55
CA ARG A 49 -8.07 14.36 2.71
C ARG A 49 -9.23 13.48 3.16
N SER A 50 -10.46 13.89 2.85
CA SER A 50 -11.63 13.06 3.05
C SER A 50 -11.58 11.81 2.15
N LYS A 51 -12.33 10.77 2.52
CA LYS A 51 -12.42 9.55 1.70
C LYS A 51 -12.97 9.84 0.32
N GLU A 52 -13.98 10.71 0.23
CA GLU A 52 -14.63 11.13 -1.00
C GLU A 52 -13.63 11.82 -1.94
N GLU A 53 -12.78 12.68 -1.39
CA GLU A 53 -11.74 13.36 -2.15
C GLU A 53 -10.67 12.38 -2.66
N VAL A 54 -10.26 11.42 -1.81
CA VAL A 54 -9.31 10.35 -2.20
C VAL A 54 -9.89 9.48 -3.32
N PHE A 55 -11.17 9.09 -3.22
CA PHE A 55 -11.83 8.30 -4.25
C PHE A 55 -11.88 9.05 -5.58
N ARG A 56 -12.28 10.32 -5.56
CA ARG A 56 -12.30 11.17 -6.76
C ARG A 56 -10.90 11.29 -7.40
N LEU A 57 -9.87 11.54 -6.60
CA LEU A 57 -8.48 11.64 -7.09
C LEU A 57 -7.99 10.31 -7.70
N LEU A 58 -8.32 9.19 -7.07
CA LEU A 58 -7.99 7.87 -7.59
C LEU A 58 -8.70 7.62 -8.93
N GLU A 59 -10.01 7.89 -9.00
CA GLU A 59 -10.78 7.74 -10.23
C GLU A 59 -10.27 8.61 -11.37
N GLU A 60 -9.87 9.84 -11.09
CA GLU A 60 -9.24 10.73 -12.08
C GLU A 60 -7.96 10.12 -12.65
N LYS A 61 -7.10 9.55 -11.78
CA LYS A 61 -5.83 8.91 -12.20
C LYS A 61 -6.06 7.69 -13.07
N ILE A 62 -6.87 6.74 -12.60
CA ILE A 62 -7.15 5.50 -13.34
C ILE A 62 -7.93 5.74 -14.65
N SER A 63 -8.66 6.87 -14.75
CA SER A 63 -9.35 7.26 -15.99
C SER A 63 -8.42 7.85 -17.04
N ARG A 64 -7.32 8.47 -16.62
CA ARG A 64 -6.32 9.06 -17.52
C ARG A 64 -5.37 8.01 -18.06
N ASN A 65 -5.07 6.99 -17.25
CA ASN A 65 -4.15 5.93 -17.63
C ASN A 65 -4.67 4.59 -17.07
N ASN A 66 -4.98 3.65 -17.97
CA ASN A 66 -5.42 2.31 -17.63
C ASN A 66 -4.26 1.34 -17.32
N GLN A 67 -3.01 1.80 -17.43
CA GLN A 67 -1.80 1.07 -17.05
C GLN A 67 -1.27 1.66 -15.73
N PHE A 68 -1.63 1.05 -14.62
CA PHE A 68 -1.26 1.55 -13.31
C PHE A 68 -0.94 0.45 -12.29
N VAL A 69 -0.12 0.80 -11.31
CA VAL A 69 0.11 0.03 -10.08
C VAL A 69 -0.36 0.89 -8.91
N PHE A 70 -1.48 0.49 -8.30
CA PHE A 70 -2.02 1.14 -7.11
C PHE A 70 -1.60 0.37 -5.86
N VAL A 71 -1.13 1.07 -4.82
CA VAL A 71 -0.76 0.44 -3.54
C VAL A 71 -1.64 0.94 -2.41
N ALA A 72 -2.27 0.01 -1.69
CA ALA A 72 -3.15 0.28 -0.55
C ALA A 72 -3.17 -0.89 0.42
N VAL A 73 -3.76 -0.73 1.61
CA VAL A 73 -3.96 -1.87 2.52
C VAL A 73 -4.91 -2.88 1.89
N LYS A 74 -6.01 -2.42 1.30
CA LYS A 74 -6.97 -3.20 0.49
C LYS A 74 -7.66 -2.28 -0.53
N GLY A 75 -8.36 -2.85 -1.51
CA GLY A 75 -8.93 -2.10 -2.65
C GLY A 75 -10.36 -1.61 -2.46
N ASN A 76 -10.81 -1.30 -1.25
CA ASN A 76 -12.17 -0.84 -0.96
C ASN A 76 -12.39 0.65 -1.29
N TYR A 77 -12.13 1.03 -2.56
CA TYR A 77 -12.23 2.39 -3.11
C TYR A 77 -13.33 2.51 -4.18
N GLY A 78 -14.37 1.70 -4.06
CA GLY A 78 -15.51 1.69 -4.98
C GLY A 78 -15.38 0.70 -6.13
N ASP A 79 -16.53 0.45 -6.79
CA ASP A 79 -16.67 -0.58 -7.84
C ASP A 79 -15.83 -0.25 -9.09
N ARG A 80 -15.62 1.04 -9.37
CA ARG A 80 -14.82 1.48 -10.50
C ARG A 80 -13.37 1.04 -10.43
N LEU A 81 -12.74 1.12 -9.23
CA LEU A 81 -11.41 0.57 -9.05
C LEU A 81 -11.41 -0.94 -9.31
N ILE A 82 -12.34 -1.67 -8.68
CA ILE A 82 -12.40 -3.14 -8.83
C ILE A 82 -12.56 -3.54 -10.29
N ALA A 83 -13.44 -2.85 -11.04
CA ALA A 83 -13.64 -3.09 -12.47
C ALA A 83 -12.42 -2.74 -13.35
N SER A 84 -11.48 -1.96 -12.82
CA SER A 84 -10.25 -1.56 -13.53
C SER A 84 -9.04 -2.43 -13.19
N LEU A 85 -9.19 -3.42 -12.28
CA LEU A 85 -8.12 -4.32 -11.88
C LEU A 85 -8.10 -5.58 -12.74
N ASP A 86 -6.94 -5.89 -13.28
CA ASP A 86 -6.66 -7.18 -13.94
C ASP A 86 -6.03 -8.15 -12.94
N HIS A 87 -5.22 -7.65 -11.99
CA HIS A 87 -4.54 -8.47 -10.98
C HIS A 87 -4.47 -7.78 -9.62
N ILE A 88 -4.45 -8.61 -8.58
CA ILE A 88 -4.15 -8.19 -7.22
C ILE A 88 -2.91 -8.95 -6.74
N VAL A 89 -1.95 -8.22 -6.17
CA VAL A 89 -0.77 -8.80 -5.50
C VAL A 89 -0.96 -8.64 -4.00
N LEU A 90 -1.07 -9.76 -3.27
CA LEU A 90 -1.10 -9.75 -1.80
C LEU A 90 0.29 -9.99 -1.24
N ILE A 91 0.79 -9.05 -0.44
CA ILE A 91 2.05 -9.19 0.30
C ILE A 91 1.74 -9.63 1.73
N GLU A 92 2.24 -10.80 2.10
CA GLU A 92 2.11 -11.38 3.44
C GLU A 92 3.44 -11.24 4.19
N VAL A 93 3.39 -10.77 5.44
CA VAL A 93 4.54 -10.63 6.34
C VAL A 93 4.06 -10.87 7.77
N PRO A 94 4.78 -11.66 8.59
CA PRO A 94 4.44 -11.88 9.98
C PRO A 94 4.30 -10.57 10.77
N LYS A 95 3.32 -10.53 11.68
CA LYS A 95 2.96 -9.33 12.47
C LYS A 95 4.16 -8.68 13.14
N GLN A 96 5.03 -9.47 13.78
CA GLN A 96 6.20 -8.94 14.50
C GLN A 96 7.16 -8.17 13.58
N ILE A 97 7.40 -8.72 12.36
CA ILE A 97 8.28 -8.08 11.38
C ILE A 97 7.66 -6.79 10.85
N ARG A 98 6.39 -6.80 10.47
CA ARG A 98 5.73 -5.61 9.92
C ARG A 98 5.54 -4.50 10.98
N SER A 99 5.21 -4.86 12.22
CA SER A 99 5.10 -3.90 13.33
C SER A 99 6.44 -3.23 13.62
N LYS A 100 7.54 -4.00 13.60
CA LYS A 100 8.88 -3.42 13.73
C LYS A 100 9.19 -2.47 12.57
N ARG A 101 8.93 -2.87 11.31
CA ARG A 101 9.16 -2.03 10.13
C ARG A 101 8.37 -0.71 10.17
N VAL A 102 7.14 -0.72 10.69
CA VAL A 102 6.32 0.49 10.86
C VAL A 102 6.97 1.45 11.85
N ARG A 103 7.42 0.97 13.01
CA ARG A 103 8.08 1.77 14.04
C ARG A 103 9.44 2.30 13.59
N ASP A 104 10.27 1.43 12.99
CA ASP A 104 11.58 1.81 12.46
C ASP A 104 11.44 2.93 11.42
N ARG A 105 10.47 2.83 10.49
CA ARG A 105 10.19 3.84 9.48
C ARG A 105 9.74 5.16 10.11
N SER A 106 8.91 5.13 11.13
CA SER A 106 8.47 6.33 11.84
C SER A 106 9.65 7.01 12.54
N TYR A 107 10.50 6.23 13.23
CA TYR A 107 11.69 6.76 13.88
C TYR A 107 12.69 7.33 12.86
N GLN A 108 12.94 6.63 11.74
CA GLN A 108 13.82 7.14 10.68
C GLN A 108 13.32 8.46 10.09
N LYS A 109 12.00 8.65 10.03
CA LYS A 109 11.39 9.85 9.45
C LYS A 109 11.33 11.04 10.41
N PHE A 110 11.06 10.79 11.68
CA PHE A 110 10.75 11.83 12.65
C PHE A 110 11.73 11.90 13.84
N GLY A 111 12.66 10.95 13.96
CA GLY A 111 13.67 10.90 15.02
C GLY A 111 13.06 10.79 16.41
N ASP A 112 13.68 11.47 17.37
CA ASP A 112 13.28 11.43 18.78
C ASP A 112 11.89 12.03 19.06
N ARG A 113 11.31 12.74 18.10
CA ARG A 113 9.94 13.28 18.22
C ARG A 113 8.88 12.21 18.45
N VAL A 114 9.13 10.95 18.05
CA VAL A 114 8.22 9.82 18.26
C VAL A 114 8.51 9.00 19.52
N LEU A 115 9.55 9.36 20.28
CA LEU A 115 9.90 8.72 21.54
C LEU A 115 9.12 9.35 22.73
N PRO A 116 9.07 8.69 23.90
CA PRO A 116 8.43 9.26 25.09
C PRO A 116 8.94 10.68 25.40
N GLY A 117 8.02 11.63 25.50
CA GLY A 117 8.33 13.05 25.67
C GLY A 117 8.47 13.87 24.40
N GLY A 118 8.51 13.23 23.21
CA GLY A 118 8.46 13.91 21.93
C GLY A 118 7.05 14.39 21.56
N ASP A 119 6.98 15.41 20.74
CA ASP A 119 5.72 16.07 20.32
C ASP A 119 4.82 15.18 19.42
N LEU A 120 5.37 14.19 18.75
CA LEU A 120 4.64 13.22 17.92
C LEU A 120 4.37 11.89 18.65
N TYR A 121 4.84 11.69 19.89
CA TYR A 121 4.74 10.43 20.60
C TYR A 121 3.32 9.89 20.69
N ASP A 122 2.38 10.71 21.13
CA ASP A 122 0.98 10.29 21.31
C ASP A 122 0.31 9.99 19.98
N THR A 123 0.62 10.77 18.93
CA THR A 123 0.06 10.61 17.59
C THR A 123 0.55 9.30 16.96
N GLU A 124 1.85 9.06 16.96
CA GLU A 124 2.44 7.85 16.40
C GLU A 124 2.10 6.59 17.23
N SER A 125 2.00 6.71 18.56
CA SER A 125 1.55 5.60 19.43
C SER A 125 0.13 5.15 19.14
N LYS A 126 -0.79 6.10 18.87
CA LYS A 126 -2.16 5.77 18.40
C LYS A 126 -2.15 5.09 17.04
N TRP A 127 -1.31 5.57 16.13
CA TRP A 127 -1.13 4.96 14.82
C TRP A 127 -0.58 3.52 14.91
N PHE A 128 0.44 3.28 15.74
CA PHE A 128 0.99 1.94 15.98
C PHE A 128 -0.08 1.00 16.57
N SER A 129 -0.84 1.48 17.56
CA SER A 129 -1.93 0.70 18.14
C SER A 129 -3.00 0.34 17.11
N LEU A 130 -3.38 1.28 16.25
CA LEU A 130 -4.33 1.03 15.16
C LEU A 130 -3.81 -0.01 14.16
N THR A 131 -2.55 0.09 13.74
CA THR A 131 -1.97 -0.86 12.77
C THR A 131 -1.80 -2.26 13.38
N ASP A 132 -1.45 -2.34 14.67
CA ASP A 132 -1.28 -3.60 15.40
C ASP A 132 -2.61 -4.28 15.76
N SER A 133 -3.70 -3.52 15.88
CA SER A 133 -5.04 -4.06 16.18
C SER A 133 -5.69 -4.77 14.98
N ARG A 134 -5.20 -4.55 13.76
CA ARG A 134 -5.75 -5.19 12.58
C ARG A 134 -5.46 -6.70 12.59
N PRO A 135 -6.49 -7.55 12.46
CA PRO A 135 -6.28 -9.00 12.37
C PRO A 135 -5.48 -9.34 11.11
N ASP A 136 -4.75 -10.45 11.14
CA ASP A 136 -3.96 -10.91 9.99
C ASP A 136 -4.85 -11.24 8.79
N THR A 137 -6.12 -11.61 9.04
CA THR A 137 -7.13 -11.87 7.99
C THR A 137 -7.74 -10.60 7.37
N TYR A 138 -7.43 -9.41 7.89
CA TYR A 138 -8.07 -8.15 7.48
C TYR A 138 -8.08 -7.89 5.96
N VAL A 139 -7.04 -8.33 5.26
CA VAL A 139 -6.93 -8.18 3.80
C VAL A 139 -7.51 -9.39 3.09
N SER A 140 -7.23 -10.63 3.56
CA SER A 140 -7.75 -11.85 2.96
C SER A 140 -9.27 -11.93 3.03
N ASP A 141 -9.91 -11.51 4.13
CA ASP A 141 -11.36 -11.44 4.24
C ASP A 141 -11.98 -10.52 3.16
N TRP A 142 -11.29 -9.42 2.84
CA TRP A 142 -11.73 -8.55 1.74
C TRP A 142 -11.50 -9.20 0.37
N LEU A 143 -10.39 -9.92 0.17
CA LEU A 143 -10.10 -10.60 -1.11
C LEU A 143 -11.16 -11.65 -1.46
N GLU A 144 -11.81 -12.28 -0.48
CA GLU A 144 -12.92 -13.21 -0.70
C GLU A 144 -14.17 -12.53 -1.28
N THR A 145 -14.27 -11.20 -1.19
CA THR A 145 -15.41 -10.42 -1.72
C THR A 145 -15.21 -9.94 -3.15
N VAL A 146 -14.03 -10.14 -3.75
CA VAL A 146 -13.68 -9.65 -5.09
C VAL A 146 -13.34 -10.81 -6.03
N ASN A 147 -13.76 -10.67 -7.29
CA ASN A 147 -13.44 -11.65 -8.32
C ASN A 147 -12.34 -11.10 -9.23
N CYS A 148 -11.09 -11.21 -8.76
CA CYS A 148 -9.91 -10.78 -9.50
C CYS A 148 -8.76 -11.76 -9.20
N PRO A 149 -7.93 -12.14 -10.18
CA PRO A 149 -6.75 -13.01 -9.97
C PRO A 149 -5.83 -12.46 -8.88
N VAL A 150 -5.40 -13.30 -7.93
CA VAL A 150 -4.56 -12.92 -6.80
C VAL A 150 -3.22 -13.64 -6.84
N ILE A 151 -2.14 -12.86 -6.93
CA ILE A 151 -0.75 -13.32 -6.79
C ILE A 151 -0.35 -13.13 -5.32
N ARG A 152 -0.02 -14.23 -4.62
CA ARG A 152 0.44 -14.16 -3.21
C ARG A 152 1.95 -14.22 -3.15
N ILE A 153 2.55 -13.34 -2.35
CA ILE A 153 4.00 -13.27 -2.18
C ILE A 153 4.40 -13.13 -0.71
N ASP A 154 5.56 -13.68 -0.38
CA ASP A 154 6.20 -13.53 0.93
C ASP A 154 7.04 -12.25 0.95
N GLY A 155 6.56 -11.23 1.67
CA GLY A 155 7.26 -9.95 1.83
C GLY A 155 8.46 -9.99 2.79
N THR A 156 8.89 -11.18 3.25
CA THR A 156 10.15 -11.38 3.98
C THR A 156 11.32 -11.70 3.03
N LEU A 157 11.02 -12.12 1.81
CA LEU A 157 12.01 -12.38 0.77
C LEU A 157 12.58 -11.06 0.19
N PRO A 158 13.74 -11.11 -0.47
CA PRO A 158 14.29 -9.96 -1.21
C PRO A 158 13.25 -9.41 -2.19
N VAL A 159 13.15 -8.08 -2.27
CA VAL A 159 12.13 -7.43 -3.09
C VAL A 159 12.29 -7.74 -4.58
N GLU A 160 13.51 -7.93 -5.04
CA GLU A 160 13.86 -8.31 -6.41
C GLU A 160 13.31 -9.66 -6.78
N ASN A 161 13.38 -10.66 -5.88
CA ASN A 161 12.83 -11.99 -6.10
C ASN A 161 11.31 -11.94 -6.28
N ASN A 162 10.63 -11.17 -5.44
CA ASN A 162 9.19 -10.97 -5.54
C ASN A 162 8.81 -10.22 -6.82
N LEU A 163 9.59 -9.20 -7.21
CA LEU A 163 9.38 -8.46 -8.44
C LEU A 163 9.50 -9.39 -9.67
N ASP A 164 10.57 -10.16 -9.77
CA ASP A 164 10.80 -11.07 -10.90
C ASP A 164 9.72 -12.15 -10.97
N TYR A 165 9.28 -12.67 -9.83
CA TYR A 165 8.17 -13.63 -9.78
C TYR A 165 6.86 -13.01 -10.29
N ILE A 166 6.49 -11.81 -9.83
CA ILE A 166 5.27 -11.14 -10.30
C ILE A 166 5.33 -10.90 -11.81
N VAL A 167 6.45 -10.37 -12.31
CA VAL A 167 6.62 -10.11 -13.76
C VAL A 167 6.51 -11.39 -14.58
N SER A 168 7.06 -12.51 -14.07
CA SER A 168 6.94 -13.80 -14.78
C SER A 168 5.48 -14.27 -14.88
N VAL A 169 4.71 -14.19 -13.79
CA VAL A 169 3.28 -14.57 -13.77
C VAL A 169 2.48 -13.71 -14.76
N LEU A 170 2.65 -12.37 -14.69
CA LEU A 170 1.94 -11.44 -15.59
C LEU A 170 2.30 -11.64 -17.06
N SER A 171 3.54 -12.06 -17.37
CA SER A 171 3.99 -12.30 -18.74
C SER A 171 3.46 -13.62 -19.32
N ASP A 172 3.25 -14.63 -18.49
CA ASP A 172 2.73 -15.93 -18.93
C ASP A 172 1.23 -15.89 -19.23
N GLU A 173 0.46 -15.03 -18.55
CA GLU A 173 -0.96 -14.83 -18.83
C GLU A 173 -1.23 -13.95 -20.08
N ALA A 174 -0.21 -13.24 -20.57
CA ALA A 174 -0.32 -12.41 -21.77
C ALA A 174 -0.07 -13.18 -23.07
N LYS A 175 0.24 -14.49 -23.00
CA LYS A 175 0.47 -15.40 -24.16
C LYS A 175 -0.77 -16.20 -24.46
#